data_4b9e265d7784652c372055f21be80e78
#
_entry.id   4b9e265d7784652c372055f21be80e78
#
_cell.length_a   1.000
_cell.length_b   1.000
_cell.length_c   1.000
_cell.angle_alpha   90.00
_cell.angle_beta   90.00
_cell.angle_gamma   90.00
#
_symmetry.space_group_name_H-M   'P 1'
#
loop_
_entity.id
_entity.type
_entity.pdbx_description
1 polymer ?
#
loop_
_entity_poly.entity_id
_entity_poly.type
_entity_poly.pdbx_seq_one_letter_code
_entity_poly.pdbx_strand_id
1 'polypeptide(L)'
;IPLPRRQLYGKLNHLFRIWVTGADNLLDDEDKCVLPLALPGSSRVMREVVSIMAADRILWHLLTRAVADGTITTREADALANESLRLLLPSAAQEASEESGVTQRPSPAYVLNVIHLLKTGLLFNIPFLGIDWIEKQIDSGRVARLKQALRQFGGGCQILDDIRDMARDFIEHRHNYLLSLLARDKPETLADRSHRKLSVSDRLYFHVPWSSL
;
A
#
# COMPACT_ATOMS: atom_id res chain seq x y z
N ILE A 1 -1.30 -21.34 -17.14
CA ILE A 1 -0.74 -20.08 -17.70
C ILE A 1 0.57 -20.42 -18.39
N PRO A 2 0.78 -20.05 -19.68
CA PRO A 2 2.04 -20.25 -20.41
C PRO A 2 3.23 -19.57 -19.71
N LEU A 3 4.44 -20.14 -19.86
CA LEU A 3 5.63 -19.62 -19.23
C LEU A 3 5.93 -18.15 -19.55
N PRO A 4 5.85 -17.68 -20.81
CA PRO A 4 6.10 -16.27 -21.12
C PRO A 4 5.17 -15.31 -20.36
N ARG A 5 3.88 -15.64 -20.25
CA ARG A 5 2.91 -14.82 -19.48
C ARG A 5 3.22 -14.85 -17.98
N ARG A 6 3.57 -16.00 -17.39
CA ARG A 6 3.99 -16.07 -15.98
C ARG A 6 5.20 -15.18 -15.70
N GLN A 7 6.17 -15.18 -16.61
CA GLN A 7 7.36 -14.32 -16.51
C GLN A 7 6.99 -12.85 -16.63
N LEU A 8 6.10 -12.49 -17.55
CA LEU A 8 5.59 -11.13 -17.68
C LEU A 8 4.91 -10.67 -16.38
N TYR A 9 3.98 -11.47 -15.84
CA TYR A 9 3.28 -11.12 -14.61
C TYR A 9 4.22 -10.97 -13.41
N GLY A 10 5.22 -11.82 -13.27
CA GLY A 10 6.24 -11.69 -12.24
C GLY A 10 7.03 -10.39 -12.34
N LYS A 11 7.43 -9.99 -13.56
CA LYS A 11 8.12 -8.73 -13.81
C LYS A 11 7.24 -7.52 -13.52
N LEU A 12 5.97 -7.54 -13.95
CA LEU A 12 5.01 -6.48 -13.66
C LEU A 12 4.80 -6.31 -12.15
N ASN A 13 4.61 -7.42 -11.42
CA ASN A 13 4.46 -7.37 -9.95
C ASN A 13 5.68 -6.76 -9.27
N HIS A 14 6.88 -7.06 -9.76
CA HIS A 14 8.10 -6.46 -9.22
C HIS A 14 8.16 -4.95 -9.48
N LEU A 15 7.77 -4.49 -10.67
CA LEU A 15 7.69 -3.05 -10.99
C LEU A 15 6.65 -2.33 -10.13
N PHE A 16 5.47 -2.91 -9.95
CA PHE A 16 4.46 -2.33 -9.05
C PHE A 16 4.95 -2.24 -7.61
N ARG A 17 5.68 -3.25 -7.13
CA ARG A 17 6.33 -3.17 -5.82
C ARG A 17 7.31 -2.00 -5.74
N ILE A 18 8.17 -1.78 -6.76
CA ILE A 18 9.10 -0.65 -6.79
C ILE A 18 8.32 0.67 -6.72
N TRP A 19 7.27 0.78 -7.51
CA TRP A 19 6.47 2.00 -7.60
C TRP A 19 5.75 2.32 -6.29
N VAL A 20 5.07 1.34 -5.70
CA VAL A 20 4.36 1.49 -4.42
C VAL A 20 5.34 1.79 -3.30
N THR A 21 6.44 1.02 -3.18
CA THR A 21 7.43 1.24 -2.11
C THR A 21 8.16 2.57 -2.26
N GLY A 22 8.43 3.02 -3.50
CA GLY A 22 9.02 4.34 -3.74
C GLY A 22 8.11 5.48 -3.29
N ALA A 23 6.81 5.37 -3.54
CA ALA A 23 5.82 6.33 -3.05
C ALA A 23 5.70 6.30 -1.52
N ASP A 24 5.61 5.11 -0.93
CA ASP A 24 5.56 4.87 0.51
C ASP A 24 6.78 5.48 1.24
N ASN A 25 7.99 5.23 0.73
CA ASN A 25 9.22 5.82 1.26
C ASN A 25 9.20 7.36 1.28
N LEU A 26 8.57 7.99 0.28
CA LEU A 26 8.45 9.45 0.22
C LEU A 26 7.46 9.98 1.26
N LEU A 27 6.33 9.28 1.44
CA LEU A 27 5.25 9.67 2.35
C LEU A 27 5.63 9.46 3.82
N ASP A 28 6.31 8.35 4.12
CA ASP A 28 6.62 7.93 5.48
C ASP A 28 8.03 8.28 5.94
N ASP A 29 8.79 9.01 5.13
CA ASP A 29 10.18 9.36 5.42
C ASP A 29 11.08 8.12 5.66
N GLU A 30 10.79 7.02 4.93
CA GLU A 30 11.51 5.75 5.04
C GLU A 30 12.59 5.58 3.96
N ASP A 31 13.51 4.62 4.14
CA ASP A 31 14.59 4.28 3.21
C ASP A 31 14.64 2.77 2.95
N LYS A 32 13.60 2.24 2.33
CA LYS A 32 13.54 0.84 1.86
C LYS A 32 14.11 0.78 0.44
N CYS A 33 15.37 0.38 0.28
CA CYS A 33 15.99 0.28 -1.05
C CYS A 33 15.34 -0.84 -1.87
N VAL A 34 14.58 -0.48 -2.91
CA VAL A 34 13.95 -1.43 -3.85
C VAL A 34 14.60 -1.46 -5.22
N LEU A 35 15.29 -0.38 -5.62
CA LEU A 35 16.07 -0.30 -6.84
C LEU A 35 17.46 0.25 -6.50
N PRO A 36 18.54 -0.52 -6.73
CA PRO A 36 19.90 -0.09 -6.43
C PRO A 36 20.39 0.93 -7.47
N LEU A 37 20.01 2.19 -7.29
CA LEU A 37 20.44 3.29 -8.15
C LEU A 37 21.73 3.91 -7.62
N ALA A 38 22.76 3.97 -8.46
CA ALA A 38 24.01 4.66 -8.16
C ALA A 38 23.84 6.17 -8.38
N LEU A 39 23.16 6.85 -7.47
CA LEU A 39 23.04 8.30 -7.47
C LEU A 39 24.08 8.92 -6.53
N PRO A 40 24.69 10.06 -6.90
CA PRO A 40 25.64 10.74 -6.05
C PRO A 40 24.94 11.33 -4.81
N GLY A 41 25.58 11.17 -3.64
CA GLY A 41 25.10 11.73 -2.38
C GLY A 41 23.98 10.92 -1.72
N SER A 42 23.47 11.47 -0.64
CA SER A 42 22.43 10.87 0.21
C SER A 42 21.00 11.31 -0.18
N SER A 43 20.79 11.69 -1.44
CA SER A 43 19.48 12.20 -1.88
C SER A 43 18.46 11.07 -1.99
N ARG A 44 17.82 10.76 -0.85
CA ARG A 44 16.75 9.78 -0.75
C ARG A 44 15.57 10.14 -1.65
N VAL A 45 15.08 11.38 -1.58
CA VAL A 45 13.94 11.83 -2.38
C VAL A 45 14.17 11.63 -3.88
N MET A 46 15.33 12.01 -4.41
CA MET A 46 15.64 11.81 -5.83
C MET A 46 15.76 10.35 -6.21
N ARG A 47 16.26 9.50 -5.31
CA ARG A 47 16.32 8.05 -5.53
C ARG A 47 14.92 7.46 -5.70
N GLU A 48 13.96 7.83 -4.84
CA GLU A 48 12.59 7.34 -4.93
C GLU A 48 11.88 7.88 -6.17
N VAL A 49 12.01 9.18 -6.46
CA VAL A 49 11.46 9.77 -7.69
C VAL A 49 11.97 9.05 -8.93
N VAL A 50 13.30 8.83 -9.03
CA VAL A 50 13.88 8.12 -10.17
C VAL A 50 13.47 6.65 -10.19
N SER A 51 13.31 6.00 -9.04
CA SER A 51 12.80 4.62 -8.95
C SER A 51 11.38 4.50 -9.51
N ILE A 52 10.49 5.41 -9.15
CA ILE A 52 9.12 5.47 -9.67
C ILE A 52 9.11 5.69 -11.19
N MET A 53 9.88 6.69 -11.66
CA MET A 53 9.98 6.97 -13.10
C MET A 53 10.58 5.80 -13.90
N ALA A 54 11.59 5.14 -13.34
CA ALA A 54 12.20 3.97 -13.98
C ALA A 54 11.21 2.79 -14.04
N ALA A 55 10.48 2.53 -12.96
CA ALA A 55 9.48 1.47 -12.90
C ALA A 55 8.39 1.69 -13.95
N ASP A 56 7.85 2.91 -14.08
CA ASP A 56 6.86 3.26 -15.10
C ASP A 56 7.40 3.07 -16.52
N ARG A 57 8.60 3.58 -16.81
CA ARG A 57 9.23 3.43 -18.12
C ARG A 57 9.49 1.98 -18.48
N ILE A 58 9.96 1.16 -17.53
CA ILE A 58 10.22 -0.26 -17.75
C ILE A 58 8.90 -1.02 -17.94
N LEU A 59 7.83 -0.64 -17.25
CA LEU A 59 6.49 -1.21 -17.44
C LEU A 59 6.04 -1.06 -18.89
N TRP A 60 6.09 0.14 -19.44
CA TRP A 60 5.75 0.40 -20.83
C TRP A 60 6.63 -0.39 -21.81
N HIS A 61 7.93 -0.46 -21.57
CA HIS A 61 8.84 -1.24 -22.40
C HIS A 61 8.51 -2.73 -22.36
N LEU A 62 8.20 -3.29 -21.17
CA LEU A 62 7.82 -4.71 -21.05
C LEU A 62 6.51 -5.02 -21.76
N LEU A 63 5.50 -4.16 -21.64
CA LEU A 63 4.22 -4.34 -22.34
C LEU A 63 4.39 -4.26 -23.85
N THR A 64 5.10 -3.25 -24.35
CA THR A 64 5.38 -3.09 -25.79
C THR A 64 6.13 -4.31 -26.34
N ARG A 65 7.12 -4.81 -25.61
CA ARG A 65 7.87 -6.01 -26.04
C ARG A 65 6.99 -7.26 -26.01
N ALA A 66 6.16 -7.43 -24.99
CA ALA A 66 5.24 -8.56 -24.90
C ALA A 66 4.19 -8.57 -26.02
N VAL A 67 3.80 -7.41 -26.53
CA VAL A 67 2.98 -7.29 -27.74
C VAL A 67 3.78 -7.68 -28.98
N ALA A 68 4.99 -7.17 -29.14
CA ALA A 68 5.83 -7.43 -30.31
C ALA A 68 6.19 -8.92 -30.45
N ASP A 69 6.40 -9.65 -29.34
CA ASP A 69 6.70 -11.08 -29.34
C ASP A 69 5.44 -11.98 -29.30
N GLY A 70 4.23 -11.39 -29.36
CA GLY A 70 2.95 -12.10 -29.37
C GLY A 70 2.55 -12.75 -28.05
N THR A 71 3.20 -12.40 -26.95
CA THR A 71 2.83 -12.90 -25.60
C THR A 71 1.46 -12.40 -25.16
N ILE A 72 1.15 -11.15 -25.49
CA ILE A 72 -0.15 -10.49 -25.25
C ILE A 72 -0.53 -9.66 -26.48
N THR A 73 -1.81 -9.28 -26.57
CA THR A 73 -2.32 -8.35 -27.59
C THR A 73 -2.14 -6.89 -27.15
N THR A 74 -2.20 -5.94 -28.08
CA THR A 74 -2.21 -4.49 -27.78
C THR A 74 -3.33 -4.14 -26.81
N ARG A 75 -4.55 -4.68 -27.01
CA ARG A 75 -5.69 -4.45 -26.13
C ARG A 75 -5.44 -4.94 -24.70
N GLU A 76 -4.77 -6.07 -24.54
CA GLU A 76 -4.39 -6.60 -23.22
C GLU A 76 -3.32 -5.74 -22.56
N ALA A 77 -2.35 -5.22 -23.33
CA ALA A 77 -1.34 -4.29 -22.83
C ALA A 77 -1.97 -2.99 -22.33
N ASP A 78 -2.85 -2.39 -23.10
CA ASP A 78 -3.59 -1.18 -22.74
C ASP A 78 -4.45 -1.41 -21.48
N ALA A 79 -5.14 -2.56 -21.40
CA ALA A 79 -5.93 -2.91 -20.23
C ALA A 79 -5.06 -3.04 -18.98
N LEU A 80 -3.91 -3.72 -19.06
CA LEU A 80 -2.98 -3.86 -17.92
C LEU A 80 -2.45 -2.49 -17.45
N ALA A 81 -2.05 -1.61 -18.36
CA ALA A 81 -1.55 -0.28 -18.04
C ALA A 81 -2.62 0.57 -17.36
N ASN A 82 -3.82 0.65 -17.93
CA ASN A 82 -4.92 1.46 -17.41
C ASN A 82 -5.46 0.94 -16.07
N GLU A 83 -5.65 -0.38 -15.94
CA GLU A 83 -6.18 -0.98 -14.73
C GLU A 83 -5.19 -0.96 -13.57
N SER A 84 -3.88 -1.01 -13.84
CA SER A 84 -2.88 -0.83 -12.79
C SER A 84 -3.01 0.54 -12.13
N LEU A 85 -3.11 1.60 -12.93
CA LEU A 85 -3.29 2.95 -12.42
C LEU A 85 -4.65 3.09 -11.68
N ARG A 86 -5.73 2.54 -12.25
CA ARG A 86 -7.06 2.55 -11.62
C ARG A 86 -7.10 1.87 -10.25
N LEU A 87 -6.30 0.83 -10.03
CA LEU A 87 -6.17 0.18 -8.73
C LEU A 87 -5.34 0.98 -7.73
N LEU A 88 -4.36 1.75 -8.20
CA LEU A 88 -3.46 2.53 -7.34
C LEU A 88 -4.06 3.87 -6.91
N LEU A 89 -4.86 4.51 -7.76
CA LEU A 89 -5.44 5.83 -7.49
C LEU A 89 -6.26 5.92 -6.18
N PRO A 90 -7.13 4.95 -5.83
CA PRO A 90 -7.85 5.01 -4.56
C PRO A 90 -6.94 4.94 -3.32
N SER A 91 -5.84 4.17 -3.40
CA SER A 91 -4.84 4.12 -2.34
C SER A 91 -4.12 5.47 -2.22
N ALA A 92 -3.66 6.03 -3.33
CA ALA A 92 -3.01 7.34 -3.35
C ALA A 92 -3.94 8.46 -2.84
N ALA A 93 -5.22 8.42 -3.20
CA ALA A 93 -6.21 9.38 -2.71
C ALA A 93 -6.45 9.27 -1.21
N GLN A 94 -6.43 8.04 -0.65
CA GLN A 94 -6.52 7.83 0.80
C GLN A 94 -5.31 8.41 1.52
N GLU A 95 -4.09 8.14 1.05
CA GLU A 95 -2.86 8.70 1.63
C GLU A 95 -2.86 10.24 1.57
N ALA A 96 -3.17 10.81 0.41
CA ALA A 96 -3.26 12.26 0.24
C ALA A 96 -4.30 12.92 1.18
N SER A 97 -5.38 12.20 1.54
CA SER A 97 -6.39 12.71 2.47
C SER A 97 -5.86 12.87 3.90
N GLU A 98 -4.75 12.24 4.23
CA GLU A 98 -4.13 12.25 5.56
C GLU A 98 -2.91 13.18 5.67
N GLU A 99 -2.39 13.72 4.56
CA GLU A 99 -1.16 14.54 4.53
C GLU A 99 -1.22 15.78 5.43
N SER A 100 -2.39 16.41 5.53
CA SER A 100 -2.60 17.59 6.39
C SER A 100 -3.03 17.25 7.82
N GLY A 101 -3.05 15.96 8.15
CA GLY A 101 -3.60 15.44 9.39
C GLY A 101 -5.12 15.37 9.40
N VAL A 102 -5.66 14.39 10.13
CA VAL A 102 -7.11 14.19 10.27
C VAL A 102 -7.64 14.89 11.53
N THR A 103 -8.74 15.61 11.40
CA THR A 103 -9.36 16.36 12.50
C THR A 103 -10.28 15.50 13.37
N GLN A 104 -10.83 14.43 12.80
CA GLN A 104 -11.75 13.52 13.49
C GLN A 104 -11.31 12.07 13.29
N ARG A 105 -11.32 11.30 14.37
CA ARG A 105 -11.06 9.88 14.30
C ARG A 105 -12.33 9.13 13.90
N PRO A 106 -12.30 8.39 12.79
CA PRO A 106 -13.44 7.58 12.37
C PRO A 106 -13.64 6.40 13.32
N SER A 107 -14.77 5.71 13.19
CA SER A 107 -15.01 4.48 13.95
C SER A 107 -13.99 3.39 13.61
N PRO A 108 -13.63 2.49 14.55
CA PRO A 108 -12.73 1.37 14.24
C PRO A 108 -13.18 0.53 13.05
N ALA A 109 -14.50 0.30 12.91
CA ALA A 109 -15.05 -0.43 11.78
C ALA A 109 -14.81 0.29 10.45
N TYR A 110 -14.85 1.61 10.41
CA TYR A 110 -14.55 2.38 9.20
C TYR A 110 -13.07 2.31 8.86
N VAL A 111 -12.17 2.43 9.85
CA VAL A 111 -10.74 2.25 9.62
C VAL A 111 -10.45 0.89 9.01
N LEU A 112 -10.98 -0.17 9.61
CA LEU A 112 -10.72 -1.54 9.18
C LEU A 112 -11.29 -1.85 7.78
N ASN A 113 -12.56 -1.45 7.53
CA ASN A 113 -13.27 -1.87 6.33
C ASN A 113 -13.13 -0.91 5.14
N VAL A 114 -12.71 0.33 5.37
CA VAL A 114 -12.56 1.34 4.32
C VAL A 114 -11.11 1.77 4.19
N ILE A 115 -10.50 2.32 5.23
CA ILE A 115 -9.16 2.91 5.17
C ILE A 115 -8.10 1.83 4.90
N HIS A 116 -8.07 0.75 5.68
CA HIS A 116 -7.14 -0.35 5.48
C HIS A 116 -7.36 -1.07 4.13
N LEU A 117 -8.62 -1.16 3.68
CA LEU A 117 -8.92 -1.68 2.35
C LEU A 117 -8.30 -0.81 1.25
N LEU A 118 -8.43 0.51 1.35
CA LEU A 118 -7.88 1.45 0.37
C LEU A 118 -6.35 1.51 0.44
N LYS A 119 -5.76 1.58 1.63
CA LYS A 119 -4.30 1.67 1.82
C LYS A 119 -3.57 0.40 1.35
N THR A 120 -4.01 -0.76 1.80
CA THR A 120 -3.27 -2.01 1.61
C THR A 120 -4.09 -3.08 0.89
N GLY A 121 -5.37 -3.22 1.22
CA GLY A 121 -6.18 -4.33 0.73
C GLY A 121 -6.33 -4.38 -0.79
N LEU A 122 -6.44 -3.22 -1.46
CA LEU A 122 -6.53 -3.15 -2.92
C LEU A 122 -5.19 -3.47 -3.59
N LEU A 123 -4.07 -3.10 -2.97
CA LEU A 123 -2.73 -3.35 -3.53
C LEU A 123 -2.45 -4.85 -3.66
N PHE A 124 -3.00 -5.68 -2.79
CA PHE A 124 -2.92 -7.14 -2.91
C PHE A 124 -3.70 -7.72 -4.10
N ASN A 125 -4.49 -6.92 -4.82
CA ASN A 125 -5.13 -7.34 -6.07
C ASN A 125 -4.24 -7.12 -7.30
N ILE A 126 -3.21 -6.30 -7.22
CA ILE A 126 -2.29 -6.00 -8.33
C ILE A 126 -1.73 -7.27 -8.99
N PRO A 127 -1.30 -8.32 -8.24
CA PRO A 127 -0.81 -9.57 -8.82
C PRO A 127 -1.81 -10.29 -9.74
N PHE A 128 -3.09 -9.96 -9.63
CA PHE A 128 -4.14 -10.61 -10.41
C PHE A 128 -4.51 -9.87 -11.70
N LEU A 129 -3.93 -8.69 -11.97
CA LEU A 129 -4.25 -7.92 -13.17
C LEU A 129 -4.12 -8.75 -14.46
N GLY A 130 -2.99 -9.46 -14.62
CA GLY A 130 -2.79 -10.34 -15.77
C GLY A 130 -3.81 -11.48 -15.82
N ILE A 131 -4.19 -12.02 -14.68
CA ILE A 131 -5.18 -13.10 -14.58
C ILE A 131 -6.56 -12.58 -14.97
N ASP A 132 -6.96 -11.43 -14.45
CA ASP A 132 -8.30 -10.86 -14.67
C ASP A 132 -8.53 -10.46 -16.13
N TRP A 133 -7.51 -9.92 -16.79
CA TRP A 133 -7.65 -9.33 -18.11
C TRP A 133 -7.25 -10.22 -19.25
N ILE A 134 -6.37 -11.21 -19.01
CA ILE A 134 -5.78 -12.04 -20.07
C ILE A 134 -6.22 -13.49 -19.96
N GLU A 135 -6.30 -14.05 -18.75
CA GLU A 135 -6.48 -15.49 -18.53
C GLU A 135 -7.97 -15.87 -18.41
N LYS A 136 -8.65 -15.95 -19.54
CA LYS A 136 -10.10 -16.19 -19.59
C LYS A 136 -10.56 -17.61 -19.19
N GLN A 137 -9.63 -18.57 -19.10
CA GLN A 137 -9.94 -20.00 -18.80
C GLN A 137 -9.66 -20.39 -17.36
N ILE A 138 -9.32 -19.44 -16.49
CA ILE A 138 -9.07 -19.74 -15.07
C ILE A 138 -10.39 -19.74 -14.28
N ASP A 139 -10.50 -20.65 -13.33
CA ASP A 139 -11.62 -20.72 -12.39
C ASP A 139 -11.75 -19.38 -11.60
N SER A 140 -12.73 -18.59 -12.00
CA SER A 140 -12.99 -17.28 -11.40
C SER A 140 -13.35 -17.36 -9.92
N GLY A 141 -14.02 -18.43 -9.47
CA GLY A 141 -14.34 -18.65 -8.07
C GLY A 141 -13.10 -18.88 -7.22
N ARG A 142 -12.13 -19.65 -7.73
CA ARG A 142 -10.84 -19.84 -7.07
C ARG A 142 -10.03 -18.57 -6.98
N VAL A 143 -9.99 -17.78 -8.06
CA VAL A 143 -9.32 -16.48 -8.09
C VAL A 143 -9.97 -15.52 -7.09
N ALA A 144 -11.30 -15.45 -7.05
CA ALA A 144 -12.02 -14.59 -6.11
C ALA A 144 -11.70 -14.92 -4.64
N ARG A 145 -11.70 -16.22 -4.28
CA ARG A 145 -11.32 -16.67 -2.92
C ARG A 145 -9.88 -16.28 -2.58
N LEU A 146 -8.94 -16.44 -3.52
CA LEU A 146 -7.54 -16.09 -3.30
C LEU A 146 -7.36 -14.59 -3.11
N LYS A 147 -8.03 -13.77 -3.92
CA LYS A 147 -8.05 -12.30 -3.76
C LYS A 147 -8.61 -11.89 -2.40
N GLN A 148 -9.70 -12.52 -1.97
CA GLN A 148 -10.28 -12.27 -0.65
C GLN A 148 -9.31 -12.63 0.47
N ALA A 149 -8.66 -13.78 0.41
CA ALA A 149 -7.67 -14.22 1.40
C ALA A 149 -6.48 -13.23 1.47
N LEU A 150 -5.97 -12.77 0.32
CA LEU A 150 -4.88 -11.81 0.27
C LEU A 150 -5.29 -10.42 0.77
N ARG A 151 -6.53 -9.98 0.52
CA ARG A 151 -7.05 -8.74 1.12
C ARG A 151 -7.14 -8.83 2.65
N GLN A 152 -7.58 -9.96 3.18
CA GLN A 152 -7.61 -10.19 4.62
C GLN A 152 -6.20 -10.23 5.22
N PHE A 153 -5.26 -10.88 4.53
CA PHE A 153 -3.85 -10.87 4.92
C PHE A 153 -3.28 -9.44 4.92
N GLY A 154 -3.53 -8.65 3.87
CA GLY A 154 -3.12 -7.24 3.80
C GLY A 154 -3.71 -6.39 4.93
N GLY A 155 -5.00 -6.59 5.26
CA GLY A 155 -5.63 -5.95 6.42
C GLY A 155 -4.95 -6.31 7.74
N GLY A 156 -4.56 -7.59 7.91
CA GLY A 156 -3.77 -8.03 9.07
C GLY A 156 -2.40 -7.36 9.16
N CYS A 157 -1.70 -7.23 8.01
CA CYS A 157 -0.44 -6.49 7.95
C CYS A 157 -0.62 -5.03 8.37
N GLN A 158 -1.71 -4.37 7.91
CA GLN A 158 -2.00 -3.00 8.27
C GLN A 158 -2.28 -2.82 9.76
N ILE A 159 -2.96 -3.76 10.41
CA ILE A 159 -3.15 -3.74 11.87
C ILE A 159 -1.81 -3.83 12.61
N LEU A 160 -0.88 -4.68 12.14
CA LEU A 160 0.46 -4.79 12.71
C LEU A 160 1.25 -3.49 12.54
N ASP A 161 1.08 -2.82 11.41
CA ASP A 161 1.67 -1.52 11.13
C ASP A 161 1.10 -0.45 12.05
N ASP A 162 -0.21 -0.39 12.21
CA ASP A 162 -0.90 0.49 13.15
C ASP A 162 -0.42 0.30 14.61
N ILE A 163 -0.10 -0.95 15.00
CA ILE A 163 0.49 -1.24 16.32
C ILE A 163 1.88 -0.61 16.41
N ARG A 164 2.71 -0.80 15.42
CA ARG A 164 4.09 -0.29 15.38
C ARG A 164 4.12 1.23 15.37
N ASP A 165 3.27 1.85 14.57
CA ASP A 165 3.31 3.29 14.30
C ASP A 165 2.31 4.10 15.15
N MET A 166 1.63 3.48 16.12
CA MET A 166 0.56 4.10 16.92
C MET A 166 0.96 5.45 17.53
N ALA A 167 2.18 5.57 18.06
CA ALA A 167 2.67 6.82 18.68
C ALA A 167 2.92 7.91 17.63
N ARG A 168 3.49 7.54 16.49
CA ARG A 168 3.72 8.42 15.35
C ARG A 168 2.40 8.91 14.76
N ASP A 169 1.47 8.01 14.48
CA ASP A 169 0.16 8.31 13.92
C ASP A 169 -0.69 9.20 14.84
N PHE A 170 -0.50 9.07 16.16
CA PHE A 170 -1.12 9.97 17.12
C PHE A 170 -0.60 11.40 16.98
N ILE A 171 0.72 11.57 16.85
CA ILE A 171 1.39 12.88 16.75
C ILE A 171 1.12 13.53 15.39
N GLU A 172 1.18 12.74 14.32
CA GLU A 172 0.97 13.21 12.95
C GLU A 172 -0.51 13.31 12.56
N HIS A 173 -1.42 12.99 13.49
CA HIS A 173 -2.87 12.97 13.22
C HIS A 173 -3.26 12.09 12.06
N ARG A 174 -2.67 10.89 11.96
CA ARG A 174 -2.99 9.89 10.95
C ARG A 174 -4.10 8.94 11.40
N HIS A 175 -4.75 8.29 10.44
CA HIS A 175 -5.67 7.21 10.72
C HIS A 175 -4.93 5.99 11.26
N ASN A 176 -5.46 5.41 12.34
CA ASN A 176 -4.91 4.22 12.97
C ASN A 176 -6.03 3.49 13.71
N TYR A 177 -6.14 2.18 13.49
CA TYR A 177 -7.21 1.36 14.05
C TYR A 177 -7.20 1.37 15.57
N LEU A 178 -6.02 1.26 16.21
CA LEU A 178 -5.91 1.23 17.66
C LEU A 178 -6.26 2.58 18.28
N LEU A 179 -5.86 3.67 17.65
CA LEU A 179 -6.23 5.01 18.10
C LEU A 179 -7.74 5.23 17.99
N SER A 180 -8.40 4.66 16.99
CA SER A 180 -9.86 4.70 16.86
C SER A 180 -10.55 3.83 17.91
N LEU A 181 -9.98 2.68 18.26
CA LEU A 181 -10.46 1.86 19.40
C LEU A 181 -10.33 2.63 20.73
N LEU A 182 -9.18 3.24 20.98
CA LEU A 182 -8.96 4.02 22.21
C LEU A 182 -9.90 5.23 22.27
N ALA A 183 -10.10 5.93 21.16
CA ALA A 183 -11.03 7.06 21.10
C ALA A 183 -12.48 6.65 21.43
N ARG A 184 -12.88 5.44 21.05
CA ARG A 184 -14.20 4.89 21.35
C ARG A 184 -14.33 4.41 22.80
N ASP A 185 -13.36 3.63 23.27
CA ASP A 185 -13.48 2.84 24.51
C ASP A 185 -12.86 3.55 25.74
N LYS A 186 -11.86 4.42 25.51
CA LYS A 186 -11.11 5.14 26.57
C LYS A 186 -10.72 6.56 26.10
N PRO A 187 -11.68 7.44 25.80
CA PRO A 187 -11.39 8.78 25.24
C PRO A 187 -10.51 9.64 26.13
N GLU A 188 -10.60 9.47 27.47
CA GLU A 188 -9.77 10.16 28.46
C GLU A 188 -8.25 9.86 28.29
N THR A 189 -7.91 8.66 27.83
CA THR A 189 -6.51 8.27 27.59
C THR A 189 -5.87 9.10 26.47
N LEU A 190 -6.63 9.46 25.46
CA LEU A 190 -6.14 10.31 24.34
C LEU A 190 -6.18 11.78 24.72
N ALA A 191 -7.18 12.25 25.47
CA ALA A 191 -7.32 13.64 25.89
C ALA A 191 -6.17 14.08 26.80
N ASP A 192 -5.77 13.27 27.80
CA ASP A 192 -4.64 13.57 28.70
C ASP A 192 -3.32 13.73 27.98
N ARG A 193 -3.17 13.11 26.80
CA ARG A 193 -1.94 13.11 26.03
C ARG A 193 -1.83 14.23 25.00
N SER A 194 -2.95 14.77 24.54
CA SER A 194 -2.96 15.90 23.62
C SER A 194 -2.33 17.17 24.21
N HIS A 195 -2.29 17.28 25.55
CA HIS A 195 -1.71 18.42 26.28
C HIS A 195 -0.24 18.23 26.68
N ARG A 196 0.34 17.05 26.48
CA ARG A 196 1.75 16.79 26.80
C ARG A 196 2.58 16.80 25.51
N LYS A 197 3.71 17.55 25.48
CA LYS A 197 4.73 17.41 24.44
C LYS A 197 5.27 15.97 24.48
N LEU A 198 4.65 15.08 23.72
CA LEU A 198 5.13 13.71 23.55
C LEU A 198 6.34 13.76 22.62
N SER A 199 7.50 13.41 23.12
CA SER A 199 8.56 12.91 22.24
C SER A 199 8.06 11.60 21.60
N VAL A 200 8.50 11.29 20.38
CA VAL A 200 8.23 10.04 19.63
C VAL A 200 8.77 8.79 20.38
N SER A 201 8.93 8.83 21.67
CA SER A 201 9.37 7.70 22.48
C SER A 201 8.16 6.87 22.89
N ASP A 202 8.36 5.58 22.93
CA ASP A 202 7.52 4.43 23.28
C ASP A 202 6.51 4.57 24.44
N ARG A 203 6.29 5.76 24.97
CA ARG A 203 5.44 6.00 26.15
C ARG A 203 3.96 5.67 25.92
N LEU A 204 3.48 5.65 24.67
CA LEU A 204 2.13 5.20 24.34
C LEU A 204 1.97 3.69 24.58
N TYR A 205 2.99 2.90 24.27
CA TYR A 205 2.96 1.46 24.42
C TYR A 205 2.96 1.00 25.90
N PHE A 206 3.62 1.74 26.78
CA PHE A 206 3.75 1.36 28.19
C PHE A 206 2.50 1.59 29.03
N HIS A 207 1.52 2.33 28.53
CA HIS A 207 0.34 2.71 29.32
C HIS A 207 -0.98 2.13 28.80
N VAL A 208 -0.96 1.43 27.67
CA VAL A 208 -2.10 0.64 27.20
C VAL A 208 -1.82 -0.81 27.53
N PRO A 209 -2.52 -1.41 28.52
CA PRO A 209 -2.34 -2.84 28.78
C PRO A 209 -2.73 -3.60 27.53
N TRP A 210 -1.83 -4.43 27.00
CA TRP A 210 -2.07 -5.30 25.84
C TRP A 210 -3.28 -6.21 26.03
N SER A 211 -3.67 -6.49 27.29
CA SER A 211 -4.87 -7.25 27.64
C SER A 211 -6.18 -6.49 27.39
N SER A 212 -6.13 -5.22 26.98
CA SER A 212 -7.32 -4.40 26.69
C SER A 212 -7.48 -4.06 25.21
N LEU A 213 -6.61 -4.61 24.33
CA LEU A 213 -6.73 -4.63 22.89
C LEU A 213 -7.23 -6.02 22.44
#